data_942b51c6af3d40214a38c2a02d95ed56
#
_entry.id   942b51c6af3d40214a38c2a02d95ed56
#
_cell.length_a   1.000
_cell.length_b   1.000
_cell.length_c   1.000
_cell.angle_alpha   90.00
_cell.angle_beta   90.00
_cell.angle_gamma   90.00
#
_symmetry.space_group_name_H-M   'P 1'
#
loop_
_entity.id
_entity.type
_entity.pdbx_description
1 polymer ?
#
loop_
_entity_poly.entity_id
_entity_poly.type
_entity_poly.pdbx_seq_one_letter_code
_entity_poly.pdbx_strand_id
1 'polypeptide(L)' 'MAVVADSFKDVKDYFEENGMDTAGLTKAELLEESEVFALPDGKYLIVEG' A
#
# COMPACT_ATOMS: atom_id res chain seq x y z
N MET A 1 -10.63 -2.32 -8.71
CA MET A 1 -9.52 -3.20 -9.12
C MET A 1 -8.63 -3.48 -7.91
N ALA A 2 -8.08 -4.66 -7.81
CA ALA A 2 -7.22 -5.03 -6.70
C ALA A 2 -5.84 -5.41 -7.20
N VAL A 3 -4.81 -4.97 -6.49
CA VAL A 3 -3.41 -5.25 -6.82
C VAL A 3 -2.75 -5.90 -5.62
N VAL A 4 -2.00 -6.96 -5.86
CA VAL A 4 -1.25 -7.64 -4.80
C VAL A 4 0.20 -7.15 -4.81
N ALA A 5 0.65 -6.64 -3.66
CA ALA A 5 2.03 -6.21 -3.47
C ALA A 5 2.78 -7.25 -2.64
N ASP A 6 4.00 -7.58 -3.05
CA ASP A 6 4.78 -8.63 -2.37
C ASP A 6 5.40 -8.16 -1.05
N SER A 7 5.51 -6.86 -0.84
CA SER A 7 6.10 -6.30 0.36
C SER A 7 5.54 -4.90 0.62
N PHE A 8 5.82 -4.36 1.80
CA PHE A 8 5.42 -2.99 2.11
C PHE A 8 6.12 -1.98 1.20
N LYS A 9 7.35 -2.24 0.83
CA LYS A 9 8.07 -1.37 -0.09
C LYS A 9 7.33 -1.28 -1.43
N ASP A 10 6.81 -2.39 -1.91
CA ASP A 10 6.05 -2.40 -3.16
C ASP A 10 4.76 -1.60 -3.03
N VAL A 11 4.13 -1.62 -1.86
CA VAL A 11 2.95 -0.79 -1.61
C VAL A 11 3.31 0.69 -1.73
N LYS A 12 4.42 1.09 -1.11
CA LYS A 12 4.89 2.48 -1.19
C LYS A 12 5.20 2.87 -2.62
N ASP A 13 5.93 2.03 -3.34
CA ASP A 13 6.30 2.29 -4.72
C ASP A 13 5.06 2.46 -5.59
N TYR A 14 4.05 1.64 -5.37
CA TYR A 14 2.81 1.71 -6.11
C TYR A 14 2.13 3.08 -5.92
N PHE A 15 2.03 3.53 -4.68
CA PHE A 15 1.38 4.82 -4.40
C PHE A 15 2.21 6.00 -4.91
N GLU A 16 3.53 5.90 -4.83
CA GLU A 16 4.40 6.97 -5.34
C GLU A 16 4.28 7.09 -6.85
N GLU A 17 4.16 5.98 -7.56
CA GLU A 17 3.95 6.00 -9.01
C GLU A 17 2.61 6.61 -9.38
N ASN A 18 1.63 6.54 -8.49
CA ASN A 18 0.33 7.15 -8.70
C ASN A 18 0.25 8.59 -8.20
N GLY A 19 1.37 9.17 -7.82
CA GLY A 19 1.44 10.57 -7.45
C GLY A 19 1.26 10.87 -5.98
N MET A 20 1.16 9.86 -5.13
CA MET A 20 1.03 10.06 -3.69
C MET A 20 2.41 10.23 -3.06
N ASP A 21 2.56 11.25 -2.22
CA ASP A 21 3.78 11.45 -1.45
C ASP A 21 3.70 10.62 -0.16
N THR A 22 4.51 9.57 -0.09
CA THR A 22 4.51 8.68 1.07
C THR A 22 5.64 8.98 2.05
N ALA A 23 6.48 9.96 1.75
CA ALA A 23 7.67 10.23 2.57
C ALA A 23 7.35 10.67 3.99
N GLY A 24 6.22 11.35 4.18
CA GLY A 24 5.80 11.81 5.50
C GLY A 24 4.86 10.88 6.24
N LEU A 25 4.60 9.70 5.69
CA LEU A 25 3.64 8.78 6.28
C LEU A 25 4.33 7.60 6.96
N THR A 26 3.81 7.19 8.12
CA THR A 26 4.25 5.95 8.74
C THR A 26 3.52 4.78 8.08
N LYS A 27 3.99 3.57 8.36
CA LYS A 27 3.34 2.37 7.83
C LYS A 27 1.87 2.31 8.26
N ALA A 28 1.59 2.61 9.53
CA ALA A 28 0.22 2.57 10.04
C ALA A 28 -0.67 3.61 9.33
N GLU A 29 -0.15 4.81 9.13
CA GLU A 29 -0.90 5.86 8.46
C GLU A 29 -1.19 5.50 7.00
N LEU A 30 -0.23 4.94 6.32
CA LEU A 30 -0.41 4.54 4.93
C LEU A 30 -1.47 3.45 4.80
N LEU A 31 -1.44 2.47 5.69
CA LEU A 31 -2.41 1.38 5.66
C LEU A 31 -3.82 1.84 6.06
N GLU A 32 -3.93 2.89 6.88
CA GLU A 32 -5.23 3.42 7.27
C GLU A 32 -5.85 4.33 6.21
N GLU A 33 -5.03 5.15 5.57
CA GLU A 33 -5.53 6.12 4.58
C GLU A 33 -5.84 5.51 3.23
N SER A 34 -5.28 4.34 2.97
CA SER A 34 -5.45 3.65 1.71
C SER A 34 -6.18 2.35 1.96
N GLU A 35 -6.90 1.85 0.96
CA GLU A 35 -7.57 0.56 1.10
C GLU A 35 -6.55 -0.56 0.88
N VAL A 36 -5.69 -0.74 1.88
CA VAL A 36 -4.62 -1.74 1.86
C VAL A 36 -4.85 -2.73 2.99
N PHE A 37 -4.79 -4.00 2.67
CA PHE A 37 -5.00 -5.07 3.64
C PHE A 37 -3.77 -5.97 3.71
N ALA A 38 -3.28 -6.21 4.92
CA ALA A 38 -2.18 -7.14 5.13
C ALA A 38 -2.67 -8.57 4.99
N LEU A 39 -1.96 -9.37 4.21
CA LEU A 39 -2.28 -10.77 3.99
C LEU A 39 -1.42 -11.66 4.90
N PRO A 40 -1.90 -12.88 5.23
CA PRO A 40 -1.19 -13.75 6.17
C PRO A 40 0.22 -14.16 5.74
N ASP A 41 0.52 -14.12 4.45
CA ASP A 41 1.81 -14.54 3.92
C ASP A 41 2.82 -13.38 3.76
N GLY A 42 2.53 -12.24 4.38
CA GLY A 42 3.42 -11.09 4.32
C GLY A 42 3.21 -10.18 3.13
N LYS A 43 2.24 -10.49 2.31
CA LYS A 43 1.87 -9.65 1.17
C LYS A 43 0.79 -8.65 1.55
N TYR A 44 0.48 -7.75 0.64
CA TYR A 44 -0.53 -6.72 0.84
C TYR A 44 -1.48 -6.68 -0.34
N LEU A 45 -2.75 -6.48 -0.05
CA LEU A 45 -3.78 -6.30 -1.07
C LEU A 45 -4.15 -4.83 -1.13
N ILE A 46 -3.99 -4.23 -2.31
CA ILE A 46 -4.36 -2.83 -2.55
C ILE A 46 -5.65 -2.83 -3.34
N VAL A 47 -6.70 -2.26 -2.77
CA VAL A 47 -8.01 -2.19 -3.45
C VAL A 47 -8.23 -0.77 -3.94
N GLU A 48 -8.52 -0.65 -5.22
CA GLU A 48 -8.88 0.63 -5.84
C GLU A 48 -10.31 0.56 -6.30
N GLY A 49 -11.07 1.52 -5.83
CA GLY A 49 -12.50 1.56 -6.13
C GLY A 49 -12.90 2.47 -7.26
#